data_dabcecec3bdf29da2c8c3a57ccf41d9f
#
_entry.id   dabcecec3bdf29da2c8c3a57ccf41d9f
#
_cell.length_a   1.000
_cell.length_b   1.000
_cell.length_c   1.000
_cell.angle_alpha   90.00
_cell.angle_beta   90.00
_cell.angle_gamma   90.00
#
_symmetry.space_group_name_H-M   'P 1'
#
loop_
_entity.id
_entity.type
_entity.pdbx_description
1 polymer ?
#
loop_
_entity_poly.entity_id
_entity_poly.type
_entity_poly.pdbx_seq_one_letter_code
_entity_poly.pdbx_strand_id
1 'polypeptide(L)'
;MGSSTSRWSREELEEAFQVYQQKVIEVGSTWDWSSYANVFTEDATYVEHALGNMSGREAIREWIVSTMNIFPGSEMPTYPVVWHSIDVDNDWVIFKNLNTMKDPGDGSVYDAPVITALKYAGDGKWSYEEDAYNPMNFLVMVQGYIQKCHELGTISDDARVFAKNMNWELG
;
A
#
# COMPACT_ATOMS: atom_id res chain seq x y z
N MET A 1 17.30 27.36 23.85
CA MET A 1 16.29 26.80 22.96
C MET A 1 16.94 26.77 21.58
N GLY A 2 17.49 25.61 21.18
CA GLY A 2 18.08 25.45 19.87
C GLY A 2 16.98 25.45 18.82
N SER A 3 17.02 26.38 17.88
CA SER A 3 16.22 26.31 16.65
C SER A 3 16.68 25.05 15.91
N SER A 4 15.90 23.98 15.97
CA SER A 4 16.04 22.88 15.03
C SER A 4 15.65 23.47 13.68
N THR A 5 16.63 23.77 12.85
CA THR A 5 16.38 24.03 11.43
C THR A 5 16.09 22.65 10.82
N SER A 6 14.82 22.40 10.50
CA SER A 6 14.43 21.23 9.73
C SER A 6 15.31 21.11 8.48
N ARG A 7 15.70 19.89 8.12
CA ARG A 7 16.57 19.63 6.97
C ARG A 7 15.89 19.99 5.65
N TRP A 8 14.56 19.84 5.61
CA TRP A 8 13.73 20.05 4.43
C TRP A 8 12.58 21.01 4.75
N SER A 9 12.05 21.70 3.76
CA SER A 9 10.86 22.54 3.94
C SER A 9 9.59 21.70 3.93
N ARG A 10 8.49 22.25 4.50
CA ARG A 10 7.17 21.63 4.42
C ARG A 10 6.72 21.47 2.98
N GLU A 11 6.96 22.47 2.16
CA GLU A 11 6.61 22.49 0.75
C GLU A 11 7.29 21.35 -0.01
N GLU A 12 8.58 21.11 0.28
CA GLU A 12 9.34 20.02 -0.35
C GLU A 12 8.79 18.64 0.05
N LEU A 13 8.47 18.43 1.33
CA LEU A 13 7.86 17.18 1.78
C LEU A 13 6.46 16.97 1.15
N GLU A 14 5.66 18.03 1.04
CA GLU A 14 4.34 17.99 0.40
C GLU A 14 4.45 17.62 -1.08
N GLU A 15 5.35 18.26 -1.82
CA GLU A 15 5.60 17.96 -3.24
C GLU A 15 6.10 16.52 -3.43
N ALA A 16 7.04 16.07 -2.59
CA ALA A 16 7.54 14.69 -2.63
C ALA A 16 6.42 13.68 -2.34
N PHE A 17 5.54 13.99 -1.40
CA PHE A 17 4.38 13.13 -1.09
C PHE A 17 3.37 13.08 -2.23
N GLN A 18 3.11 14.20 -2.91
CA GLN A 18 2.26 14.22 -4.11
C GLN A 18 2.83 13.33 -5.22
N VAL A 19 4.15 13.39 -5.45
CA VAL A 19 4.84 12.52 -6.41
C VAL A 19 4.73 11.05 -6.02
N TYR A 20 4.87 10.73 -4.72
CA TYR A 20 4.66 9.38 -4.20
C TYR A 20 3.23 8.88 -4.47
N GLN A 21 2.20 9.68 -4.13
CA GLN A 21 0.81 9.33 -4.40
C GLN A 21 0.55 9.10 -5.90
N GLN A 22 1.10 9.96 -6.75
CA GLN A 22 0.97 9.82 -8.19
C GLN A 22 1.61 8.52 -8.69
N LYS A 23 2.77 8.12 -8.13
CA LYS A 23 3.40 6.84 -8.43
C LYS A 23 2.52 5.65 -8.01
N VAL A 24 1.89 5.69 -6.84
CA VAL A 24 0.96 4.64 -6.39
C VAL A 24 -0.23 4.52 -7.33
N ILE A 25 -0.82 5.64 -7.78
CA ILE A 25 -1.91 5.66 -8.77
C ILE A 25 -1.44 5.06 -10.10
N GLU A 26 -0.27 5.44 -10.58
CA GLU A 26 0.31 4.93 -11.83
C GLU A 26 0.46 3.41 -11.79
N VAL A 27 1.15 2.87 -10.76
CA VAL A 27 1.42 1.44 -10.68
C VAL A 27 0.15 0.61 -10.46
N GLY A 28 -0.83 1.15 -9.71
CA GLY A 28 -2.14 0.50 -9.53
C GLY A 28 -2.94 0.43 -10.83
N SER A 29 -2.78 1.42 -11.73
CA SER A 29 -3.47 1.44 -13.03
C SER A 29 -2.77 0.65 -14.13
N THR A 30 -1.44 0.58 -14.09
CA THR A 30 -0.60 -0.10 -15.11
C THR A 30 -0.18 -1.51 -14.72
N TRP A 31 -0.27 -1.87 -13.45
CA TRP A 31 0.30 -3.08 -12.83
C TRP A 31 1.83 -3.20 -12.94
N ASP A 32 2.54 -2.14 -13.32
CA ASP A 32 4.00 -2.10 -13.28
C ASP A 32 4.52 -1.80 -11.87
N TRP A 33 4.28 -2.71 -10.94
CA TRP A 33 4.74 -2.61 -9.55
C TRP A 33 6.27 -2.60 -9.43
N SER A 34 7.00 -3.03 -10.45
CA SER A 34 8.45 -2.95 -10.46
C SER A 34 8.96 -1.50 -10.37
N SER A 35 8.23 -0.56 -10.97
CA SER A 35 8.56 0.85 -10.96
C SER A 35 8.28 1.56 -9.62
N TYR A 36 7.45 0.97 -8.74
CA TYR A 36 7.17 1.50 -7.41
C TYR A 36 8.44 1.68 -6.58
N ALA A 37 9.33 0.70 -6.60
CA ALA A 37 10.58 0.75 -5.83
C ALA A 37 11.49 1.94 -6.19
N ASN A 38 11.26 2.58 -7.32
CA ASN A 38 12.05 3.76 -7.72
C ASN A 38 11.82 5.00 -6.86
N VAL A 39 10.78 5.02 -6.01
CA VAL A 39 10.57 6.12 -5.05
C VAL A 39 11.50 6.03 -3.84
N PHE A 40 12.21 4.91 -3.65
CA PHE A 40 13.06 4.66 -2.50
C PHE A 40 14.55 4.93 -2.78
N THR A 41 15.30 5.21 -1.70
CA THR A 41 16.78 5.19 -1.73
C THR A 41 17.29 3.77 -1.91
N GLU A 42 18.57 3.60 -2.28
CA GLU A 42 19.17 2.27 -2.50
C GLU A 42 19.20 1.41 -1.24
N ASP A 43 19.36 2.05 -0.08
CA ASP A 43 19.45 1.43 1.25
C ASP A 43 18.15 1.50 2.06
N ALA A 44 17.02 1.85 1.42
CA ALA A 44 15.74 2.02 2.10
C ALA A 44 15.29 0.77 2.84
N THR A 45 14.51 0.98 3.90
CA THR A 45 13.83 -0.09 4.65
C THR A 45 12.33 0.03 4.45
N TYR A 46 11.68 -1.10 4.18
CA TYR A 46 10.23 -1.22 4.17
C TYR A 46 9.80 -2.21 5.24
N VAL A 47 8.86 -1.80 6.09
CA VAL A 47 8.31 -2.62 7.18
C VAL A 47 6.83 -2.88 6.91
N GLU A 48 6.51 -4.15 6.68
CA GLU A 48 5.13 -4.60 6.52
C GLU A 48 4.78 -5.53 7.68
N HIS A 49 3.79 -5.13 8.50
CA HIS A 49 3.54 -5.77 9.81
C HIS A 49 3.09 -7.24 9.73
N ALA A 50 2.52 -7.67 8.61
CA ALA A 50 2.11 -9.07 8.43
C ALA A 50 3.12 -9.92 7.65
N LEU A 51 3.95 -9.30 6.79
CA LEU A 51 4.81 -10.02 5.83
C LEU A 51 6.30 -9.87 6.13
N GLY A 52 6.70 -8.90 6.96
CA GLY A 52 8.09 -8.74 7.42
C GLY A 52 8.79 -7.50 6.86
N ASN A 53 10.12 -7.50 6.94
CA ASN A 53 10.94 -6.34 6.63
C ASN A 53 11.78 -6.59 5.38
N MET A 54 11.82 -5.61 4.48
CA MET A 54 12.68 -5.60 3.30
C MET A 54 13.76 -4.54 3.47
N SER A 55 15.01 -4.87 3.18
CA SER A 55 16.15 -3.97 3.28
C SER A 55 16.81 -3.81 1.92
N GLY A 56 16.86 -2.58 1.45
CA GLY A 56 17.34 -2.19 0.13
C GLY A 56 16.25 -2.15 -0.94
N ARG A 57 16.39 -1.21 -1.88
CA ARG A 57 15.42 -0.96 -2.97
C ARG A 57 15.08 -2.21 -3.76
N GLU A 58 16.08 -3.05 -4.07
CA GLU A 58 15.82 -4.25 -4.88
C GLU A 58 15.05 -5.31 -4.10
N ALA A 59 15.28 -5.48 -2.80
CA ALA A 59 14.47 -6.35 -1.97
C ALA A 59 13.02 -5.86 -1.87
N ILE A 60 12.81 -4.54 -1.77
CA ILE A 60 11.47 -3.93 -1.84
C ILE A 60 10.82 -4.21 -3.19
N ARG A 61 11.56 -4.08 -4.30
CA ARG A 61 11.07 -4.36 -5.66
C ARG A 61 10.61 -5.81 -5.82
N GLU A 62 11.45 -6.76 -5.43
CA GLU A 62 11.13 -8.18 -5.53
C GLU A 62 9.90 -8.54 -4.70
N TRP A 63 9.83 -8.01 -3.47
CA TRP A 63 8.72 -8.24 -2.57
C TRP A 63 7.41 -7.65 -3.12
N ILE A 64 7.39 -6.36 -3.53
CA ILE A 64 6.16 -5.72 -3.99
C ILE A 64 5.63 -6.38 -5.27
N VAL A 65 6.51 -6.72 -6.21
CA VAL A 65 6.13 -7.42 -7.44
C VAL A 65 5.53 -8.79 -7.11
N SER A 66 6.16 -9.57 -6.23
CA SER A 66 5.63 -10.87 -5.84
C SER A 66 4.29 -10.77 -5.14
N THR A 67 4.13 -9.82 -4.21
CA THR A 67 2.91 -9.60 -3.43
C THR A 67 1.75 -9.14 -4.31
N MET A 68 2.02 -8.19 -5.22
CA MET A 68 0.97 -7.60 -6.05
C MET A 68 0.58 -8.44 -7.26
N ASN A 69 1.32 -9.50 -7.58
CA ASN A 69 0.97 -10.44 -8.63
C ASN A 69 0.13 -11.64 -8.15
N ILE A 70 -0.12 -11.76 -6.85
CA ILE A 70 -0.96 -12.83 -6.29
C ILE A 70 -2.18 -12.23 -5.58
N PHE A 71 -3.28 -12.99 -5.54
CA PHE A 71 -4.47 -12.59 -4.79
C PHE A 71 -4.16 -12.52 -3.27
N PRO A 72 -4.62 -11.49 -2.52
CA PRO A 72 -5.54 -10.42 -2.94
C PRO A 72 -4.87 -9.23 -3.65
N GLY A 73 -3.54 -9.09 -3.62
CA GLY A 73 -2.80 -7.98 -4.22
C GLY A 73 -3.17 -7.73 -5.68
N SER A 74 -3.26 -8.81 -6.49
CA SER A 74 -3.61 -8.73 -7.91
C SER A 74 -5.02 -8.18 -8.21
N GLU A 75 -5.83 -7.95 -7.19
CA GLU A 75 -7.16 -7.38 -7.31
C GLU A 75 -7.36 -6.10 -6.46
N MET A 76 -6.25 -5.45 -6.04
CA MET A 76 -6.25 -4.18 -5.31
C MET A 76 -5.61 -3.06 -6.17
N PRO A 77 -6.37 -2.38 -7.06
CA PRO A 77 -5.82 -1.37 -7.96
C PRO A 77 -5.67 0.02 -7.34
N THR A 78 -6.29 0.31 -6.18
CA THR A 78 -6.35 1.69 -5.67
C THR A 78 -6.08 1.78 -4.17
N TYR A 79 -5.40 2.88 -3.79
CA TYR A 79 -4.94 3.15 -2.43
C TYR A 79 -5.22 4.62 -2.05
N PRO A 80 -6.51 5.05 -2.05
CA PRO A 80 -6.84 6.45 -1.80
C PRO A 80 -6.40 6.91 -0.40
N VAL A 81 -5.75 8.07 -0.36
CA VAL A 81 -5.35 8.72 0.89
C VAL A 81 -6.53 9.45 1.49
N VAL A 82 -6.86 9.14 2.74
CA VAL A 82 -7.98 9.75 3.49
C VAL A 82 -7.53 11.04 4.19
N TRP A 83 -6.35 11.03 4.77
CA TRP A 83 -5.70 12.19 5.40
C TRP A 83 -4.19 11.94 5.50
N HIS A 84 -3.42 13.02 5.64
CA HIS A 84 -2.00 12.94 5.95
C HIS A 84 -1.58 14.04 6.95
N SER A 85 -0.41 13.85 7.54
CA SER A 85 0.27 14.80 8.41
C SER A 85 1.76 14.80 8.12
N ILE A 86 2.37 15.98 8.15
CA ILE A 86 3.80 16.16 7.91
C ILE A 86 4.48 16.64 9.18
N ASP A 87 5.43 15.87 9.67
CA ASP A 87 6.37 16.24 10.72
C ASP A 87 7.68 16.72 10.06
N VAL A 88 7.77 18.03 9.87
CA VAL A 88 8.90 18.67 9.18
C VAL A 88 10.19 18.54 9.99
N ASP A 89 10.11 18.54 11.33
CA ASP A 89 11.29 18.49 12.20
C ASP A 89 11.98 17.12 12.18
N ASN A 90 11.24 16.06 11.84
CA ASN A 90 11.72 14.69 11.82
C ASN A 90 11.67 14.04 10.43
N ASP A 91 11.35 14.80 9.38
CA ASP A 91 11.30 14.36 7.98
C ASP A 91 10.24 13.28 7.71
N TRP A 92 9.13 13.23 8.48
CA TRP A 92 8.09 12.23 8.33
C TRP A 92 6.85 12.76 7.61
N VAL A 93 6.28 11.87 6.78
CA VAL A 93 4.90 11.99 6.30
C VAL A 93 4.13 10.77 6.79
N ILE A 94 3.08 10.99 7.57
CA ILE A 94 2.23 9.93 8.10
C ILE A 94 0.84 10.11 7.49
N PHE A 95 0.27 9.04 6.94
CA PHE A 95 -1.04 9.13 6.30
C PHE A 95 -1.87 7.88 6.51
N LYS A 96 -3.18 8.05 6.36
CA LYS A 96 -4.12 6.95 6.28
C LYS A 96 -4.54 6.76 4.83
N ASN A 97 -4.35 5.57 4.31
CA ASN A 97 -4.89 5.14 3.03
C ASN A 97 -5.85 3.95 3.20
N LEU A 98 -6.53 3.62 2.13
CA LEU A 98 -7.41 2.46 2.05
C LEU A 98 -6.85 1.49 1.00
N ASN A 99 -6.60 0.24 1.39
CA ASN A 99 -6.33 -0.83 0.44
C ASN A 99 -7.66 -1.27 -0.14
N THR A 100 -7.94 -0.90 -1.38
CA THR A 100 -9.26 -1.03 -2.00
C THR A 100 -9.25 -2.11 -3.08
N MET A 101 -10.13 -3.10 -2.93
CA MET A 101 -10.36 -4.13 -3.95
C MET A 101 -11.02 -3.51 -5.19
N LYS A 102 -10.84 -4.16 -6.35
CA LYS A 102 -11.59 -3.78 -7.57
C LYS A 102 -13.10 -3.96 -7.34
N ASP A 103 -13.91 -3.27 -8.15
CA ASP A 103 -15.37 -3.42 -8.14
C ASP A 103 -15.76 -4.90 -8.37
N PRO A 104 -16.53 -5.53 -7.48
CA PRO A 104 -17.01 -6.90 -7.69
C PRO A 104 -18.03 -7.02 -8.83
N GLY A 105 -18.56 -5.90 -9.34
CA GLY A 105 -19.48 -5.84 -10.46
C GLY A 105 -20.84 -5.17 -10.17
N ASP A 106 -21.05 -4.69 -8.96
CA ASP A 106 -22.30 -4.00 -8.54
C ASP A 106 -22.05 -2.62 -7.91
N GLY A 107 -20.80 -2.13 -7.96
CA GLY A 107 -20.38 -0.87 -7.35
C GLY A 107 -20.12 -0.94 -5.83
N SER A 108 -20.20 -2.12 -5.22
CA SER A 108 -19.84 -2.29 -3.80
C SER A 108 -18.37 -2.02 -3.58
N VAL A 109 -18.02 -1.37 -2.48
CA VAL A 109 -16.65 -1.02 -2.10
C VAL A 109 -16.18 -1.91 -0.96
N TYR A 110 -15.01 -2.52 -1.15
CA TYR A 110 -14.32 -3.33 -0.16
C TYR A 110 -12.94 -2.74 0.07
N ASP A 111 -12.75 -2.11 1.22
CA ASP A 111 -11.50 -1.48 1.60
C ASP A 111 -11.06 -1.83 3.03
N ALA A 112 -9.76 -1.75 3.27
CA ALA A 112 -9.17 -1.89 4.59
C ALA A 112 -8.21 -0.73 4.88
N PRO A 113 -8.34 -0.06 6.05
CA PRO A 113 -7.50 1.06 6.40
C PRO A 113 -6.09 0.62 6.79
N VAL A 114 -5.11 1.40 6.32
CA VAL A 114 -3.69 1.30 6.66
C VAL A 114 -3.21 2.66 7.14
N ILE A 115 -2.33 2.69 8.14
CA ILE A 115 -1.51 3.85 8.48
C ILE A 115 -0.13 3.60 7.93
N THR A 116 0.29 4.46 7.02
CA THR A 116 1.63 4.41 6.42
C THR A 116 2.46 5.57 6.95
N ALA A 117 3.71 5.27 7.31
CA ALA A 117 4.72 6.27 7.69
C ALA A 117 5.87 6.23 6.68
N LEU A 118 6.15 7.39 6.06
CA LEU A 118 7.25 7.58 5.13
C LEU A 118 8.30 8.50 5.75
N LYS A 119 9.59 8.17 5.60
CA LYS A 119 10.70 9.05 5.97
C LYS A 119 11.40 9.58 4.74
N TYR A 120 11.38 10.90 4.60
CA TYR A 120 11.97 11.58 3.47
C TYR A 120 13.50 11.61 3.56
N ALA A 121 14.16 11.45 2.41
CA ALA A 121 15.63 11.42 2.30
C ALA A 121 16.21 12.50 1.36
N GLY A 122 15.34 13.31 0.75
CA GLY A 122 15.73 14.29 -0.26
C GLY A 122 15.58 13.76 -1.69
N ASP A 123 15.68 14.65 -2.66
CA ASP A 123 15.64 14.33 -4.10
C ASP A 123 14.41 13.51 -4.52
N GLY A 124 13.27 13.74 -3.86
CA GLY A 124 12.04 13.01 -4.11
C GLY A 124 12.09 11.52 -3.71
N LYS A 125 13.00 11.13 -2.80
CA LYS A 125 13.20 9.76 -2.36
C LYS A 125 12.83 9.54 -0.90
N TRP A 126 12.41 8.30 -0.61
CA TRP A 126 12.05 7.84 0.73
C TRP A 126 13.07 6.81 1.20
N SER A 127 13.57 6.98 2.42
CA SER A 127 14.51 6.01 3.04
C SER A 127 13.80 4.96 3.89
N TYR A 128 12.51 5.16 4.17
CA TYR A 128 11.72 4.27 5.01
C TYR A 128 10.25 4.34 4.62
N GLU A 129 9.60 3.19 4.67
CA GLU A 129 8.15 3.06 4.66
C GLU A 129 7.74 2.01 5.69
N GLU A 130 6.64 2.27 6.41
CA GLU A 130 6.04 1.32 7.35
C GLU A 130 4.54 1.31 7.20
N ASP A 131 3.97 0.12 6.96
CA ASP A 131 2.54 -0.12 6.87
C ASP A 131 2.01 -0.81 8.13
N ALA A 132 1.26 -0.06 8.91
CA ALA A 132 0.64 -0.54 10.13
C ALA A 132 -0.88 -0.70 9.96
N TYR A 133 -1.36 -1.92 10.03
CA TYR A 133 -2.78 -2.25 9.93
C TYR A 133 -3.14 -3.47 10.79
N ASN A 134 -4.44 -3.74 10.91
CA ASN A 134 -4.91 -4.95 11.56
C ASN A 134 -5.13 -6.05 10.49
N PRO A 135 -4.27 -7.11 10.45
CA PRO A 135 -4.41 -8.18 9.47
C PRO A 135 -5.75 -8.91 9.52
N MET A 136 -6.38 -8.99 10.70
CA MET A 136 -7.69 -9.62 10.82
C MET A 136 -8.80 -8.81 10.15
N ASN A 137 -8.75 -7.47 10.27
CA ASN A 137 -9.70 -6.60 9.57
C ASN A 137 -9.49 -6.67 8.05
N PHE A 138 -8.24 -6.75 7.61
CA PHE A 138 -7.91 -6.95 6.20
C PHE A 138 -8.51 -8.27 5.67
N LEU A 139 -8.35 -9.38 6.40
CA LEU A 139 -8.91 -10.67 6.02
C LEU A 139 -10.45 -10.66 6.00
N VAL A 140 -11.11 -9.96 6.94
CA VAL A 140 -12.57 -9.79 6.93
C VAL A 140 -13.03 -9.04 5.68
N MET A 141 -12.32 -7.99 5.28
CA MET A 141 -12.61 -7.26 4.05
C MET A 141 -12.45 -8.17 2.82
N VAL A 142 -11.35 -8.92 2.71
CA VAL A 142 -11.09 -9.85 1.60
C VAL A 142 -12.17 -10.95 1.53
N GLN A 143 -12.57 -11.50 2.68
CA GLN A 143 -13.62 -12.50 2.74
C GLN A 143 -14.97 -11.95 2.22
N GLY A 144 -15.33 -10.74 2.66
CA GLY A 144 -16.55 -10.07 2.18
C GLY A 144 -16.53 -9.81 0.67
N TYR A 145 -15.37 -9.38 0.15
CA TYR A 145 -15.18 -9.18 -1.28
C TYR A 145 -15.35 -10.50 -2.08
N ILE A 146 -14.68 -11.57 -1.66
CA ILE A 146 -14.79 -12.89 -2.29
C ILE A 146 -16.23 -13.38 -2.30
N GLN A 147 -16.93 -13.26 -1.16
CA GLN A 147 -18.34 -13.66 -1.05
C GLN A 147 -19.22 -12.89 -2.04
N LYS A 148 -19.01 -11.56 -2.14
CA LYS A 148 -19.75 -10.72 -3.09
C LYS A 148 -19.47 -11.12 -4.54
N CYS A 149 -18.21 -11.32 -4.90
CA CYS A 149 -17.83 -11.80 -6.23
C CYS A 149 -18.46 -13.16 -6.55
N HIS A 150 -18.54 -14.05 -5.56
CA HIS A 150 -19.20 -15.35 -5.73
C HIS A 150 -20.71 -15.19 -5.99
N GLU A 151 -21.42 -14.38 -5.20
CA GLU A 151 -22.85 -14.07 -5.38
C GLU A 151 -23.15 -13.49 -6.78
N LEU A 152 -22.25 -12.63 -7.29
CA LEU A 152 -22.39 -12.00 -8.60
C LEU A 152 -21.89 -12.86 -9.77
N GLY A 153 -21.23 -13.99 -9.50
CA GLY A 153 -20.60 -14.82 -10.53
C GLY A 153 -19.34 -14.22 -11.16
N THR A 154 -18.70 -13.26 -10.49
CA THR A 154 -17.50 -12.53 -10.97
C THR A 154 -16.20 -12.95 -10.27
N ILE A 155 -16.29 -13.93 -9.36
CA ILE A 155 -15.12 -14.41 -8.61
C ILE A 155 -14.06 -15.01 -9.53
N SER A 156 -12.79 -14.57 -9.37
CA SER A 156 -11.65 -15.12 -10.11
C SER A 156 -11.22 -16.51 -9.59
N ASP A 157 -10.46 -17.23 -10.40
CA ASP A 157 -9.92 -18.53 -9.99
C ASP A 157 -8.95 -18.39 -8.81
N ASP A 158 -8.12 -17.33 -8.80
CA ASP A 158 -7.18 -17.05 -7.71
C ASP A 158 -7.91 -16.75 -6.39
N ALA A 159 -9.00 -15.99 -6.45
CA ALA A 159 -9.84 -15.73 -5.29
C ALA A 159 -10.50 -17.03 -4.76
N ARG A 160 -10.93 -17.94 -5.65
CA ARG A 160 -11.46 -19.27 -5.25
C ARG A 160 -10.39 -20.12 -4.57
N VAL A 161 -9.17 -20.12 -5.13
CA VAL A 161 -8.03 -20.86 -4.54
C VAL A 161 -7.69 -20.29 -3.17
N PHE A 162 -7.67 -18.96 -3.05
CA PHE A 162 -7.42 -18.29 -1.77
C PHE A 162 -8.48 -18.65 -0.72
N ALA A 163 -9.78 -18.54 -1.05
CA ALA A 163 -10.87 -18.93 -0.16
C ALA A 163 -10.76 -20.40 0.31
N LYS A 164 -10.43 -21.31 -0.60
CA LYS A 164 -10.21 -22.71 -0.28
C LYS A 164 -9.05 -22.90 0.71
N ASN A 165 -7.92 -22.20 0.50
CA ASN A 165 -6.75 -22.27 1.38
C ASN A 165 -7.06 -21.72 2.78
N MET A 166 -7.95 -20.74 2.87
CA MET A 166 -8.42 -20.16 4.13
C MET A 166 -9.55 -20.97 4.77
N ASN A 167 -10.01 -22.08 4.16
CA ASN A 167 -11.18 -22.85 4.57
C ASN A 167 -12.46 -22.00 4.68
N TRP A 168 -12.64 -21.03 3.78
CA TRP A 168 -13.84 -20.24 3.67
C TRP A 168 -14.85 -20.93 2.76
N GLU A 169 -16.04 -21.18 3.29
CA GLU A 169 -17.15 -21.71 2.47
C GLU A 169 -17.71 -20.57 1.61
N LEU A 170 -17.85 -20.86 0.32
CA LEU A 170 -18.55 -19.99 -0.61
C LEU A 170 -19.99 -20.48 -0.66
N GLY A 171 -20.90 -19.71 -0.09
CA GLY A 171 -22.33 -20.06 0.09
C GLY A 171 -23.08 -20.27 -1.22
#